data_ca78b60f56d3a3c80bd1d4256fff4c6d
#
_entry.id   ca78b60f56d3a3c80bd1d4256fff4c6d
#
_cell.length_a   1.000
_cell.length_b   1.000
_cell.length_c   1.000
_cell.angle_alpha   90.00
_cell.angle_beta   90.00
_cell.angle_gamma   90.00
#
_symmetry.space_group_name_H-M   'P 1'
#
loop_
_entity.id
_entity.type
_entity.pdbx_description
1 polymer ?
#
loop_
_entity_poly.entity_id
_entity_poly.type
_entity_poly.pdbx_seq_one_letter_code
_entity_poly.pdbx_strand_id
1 'polypeptide(L)'
;MIAYLSLLGLYLFVETGDSFRRRAVNKIVLSSLFLFFGQFWFWTNGYAHGWQFMALVGLFYTCMGDALLLFSFGAGGAAFAVANLCFIGYTGCSLWFGGAFFTALPWCIGFLVLYLIGFFFMVRTRRIDFEGKTAAALFYLITVSLHAALGVAAALLLPGTHTLLLGSGLLLFMISDHFLAIYKFKRKQKCMLRANTASYFLGMMLVALSFSVLS
;
A
#
# COMPACT_ATOMS: atom_id res chain seq x y z
N MET A 1 6.35 16.94 -7.10
CA MET A 1 6.67 15.67 -7.79
C MET A 1 8.16 15.50 -8.03
N ILE A 2 8.85 16.39 -8.77
CA ILE A 2 10.30 16.25 -9.10
C ILE A 2 11.16 16.05 -7.84
N ALA A 3 11.01 16.91 -6.83
CA ALA A 3 11.76 16.79 -5.57
C ALA A 3 11.53 15.44 -4.86
N TYR A 4 10.30 14.92 -4.87
CA TYR A 4 9.99 13.61 -4.30
C TYR A 4 10.67 12.48 -5.05
N LEU A 5 10.63 12.50 -6.39
CA LEU A 5 11.31 11.50 -7.22
C LEU A 5 12.83 11.55 -7.06
N SER A 6 13.40 12.76 -6.91
CA SER A 6 14.83 12.92 -6.63
C SER A 6 15.22 12.34 -5.27
N LEU A 7 14.42 12.59 -4.23
CA LEU A 7 14.62 12.00 -2.90
C LEU A 7 14.45 10.49 -2.91
N LEU A 8 13.46 9.97 -3.64
CA LEU A 8 13.28 8.53 -3.81
C LEU A 8 14.49 7.90 -4.51
N GLY A 9 14.99 8.52 -5.58
CA GLY A 9 16.20 8.07 -6.27
C GLY A 9 17.42 8.04 -5.33
N LEU A 10 17.63 9.10 -4.55
CA LEU A 10 18.68 9.15 -3.53
C LEU A 10 18.50 8.05 -2.48
N TYR A 11 17.26 7.83 -2.01
CA TYR A 11 16.98 6.77 -1.04
C TYR A 11 17.29 5.38 -1.58
N LEU A 12 16.89 5.07 -2.82
CA LEU A 12 17.22 3.79 -3.47
C LEU A 12 18.72 3.53 -3.57
N PHE A 13 19.52 4.60 -3.71
CA PHE A 13 20.97 4.49 -3.69
C PHE A 13 21.50 4.20 -2.30
N VAL A 14 20.97 4.88 -1.27
CA VAL A 14 21.42 4.78 0.14
C VAL A 14 20.87 3.55 0.87
N GLU A 15 19.70 3.05 0.46
CA GLU A 15 18.96 1.97 1.16
C GLU A 15 19.78 0.69 1.35
N THR A 16 20.65 0.37 0.39
CA THR A 16 21.50 -0.81 0.45
C THR A 16 22.86 -0.55 1.13
N GLY A 17 23.07 0.64 1.63
CA GLY A 17 24.27 1.02 2.37
C GLY A 17 24.23 0.58 3.84
N ASP A 18 25.37 0.68 4.54
CA ASP A 18 25.51 0.17 5.90
C ASP A 18 24.92 1.08 6.99
N SER A 19 24.63 2.35 6.68
CA SER A 19 24.16 3.32 7.68
C SER A 19 22.66 3.20 7.94
N PHE A 20 22.29 2.57 9.06
CA PHE A 20 20.91 2.50 9.55
C PHE A 20 20.25 3.88 9.68
N ARG A 21 20.97 4.86 10.26
CA ARG A 21 20.45 6.21 10.49
C ARG A 21 20.05 6.91 9.18
N ARG A 22 20.88 6.80 8.13
CA ARG A 22 20.55 7.42 6.83
C ARG A 22 19.31 6.78 6.20
N ARG A 23 19.21 5.46 6.25
CA ARG A 23 18.01 4.74 5.76
C ARG A 23 16.75 5.15 6.50
N ALA A 24 16.82 5.20 7.84
CA ALA A 24 15.68 5.59 8.68
C ALA A 24 15.21 7.01 8.39
N VAL A 25 16.14 7.99 8.32
CA VAL A 25 15.79 9.38 8.03
C VAL A 25 15.14 9.52 6.66
N ASN A 26 15.74 8.95 5.61
CA ASN A 26 15.19 9.07 4.25
C ASN A 26 13.82 8.40 4.13
N LYS A 27 13.62 7.25 4.80
CA LYS A 27 12.34 6.56 4.84
C LYS A 27 11.26 7.44 5.48
N ILE A 28 11.53 7.98 6.66
CA ILE A 28 10.59 8.84 7.38
C ILE A 28 10.29 10.12 6.59
N VAL A 29 11.30 10.75 5.98
CA VAL A 29 11.09 11.94 5.15
C VAL A 29 10.15 11.64 3.97
N LEU A 30 10.38 10.56 3.23
CA LEU A 30 9.52 10.18 2.11
C LEU A 30 8.08 9.85 2.56
N SER A 31 7.93 9.16 3.70
CA SER A 31 6.62 8.83 4.27
C SER A 31 5.89 10.09 4.75
N SER A 32 6.59 11.02 5.37
CA SER A 32 6.01 12.31 5.78
C SER A 32 5.58 13.15 4.57
N LEU A 33 6.32 13.10 3.46
CA LEU A 33 5.97 13.84 2.26
C LEU A 33 4.68 13.35 1.60
N PHE A 34 4.49 12.04 1.40
CA PHE A 34 3.22 11.58 0.83
C PHE A 34 2.04 11.83 1.78
N LEU A 35 2.25 11.71 3.10
CA LEU A 35 1.23 12.05 4.07
C LEU A 35 0.87 13.54 4.03
N PHE A 36 1.88 14.42 3.98
CA PHE A 36 1.68 15.87 3.88
C PHE A 36 0.93 16.24 2.59
N PHE A 37 1.36 15.72 1.43
CA PHE A 37 0.68 15.99 0.17
C PHE A 37 -0.75 15.45 0.15
N GLY A 38 -0.99 14.26 0.68
CA GLY A 38 -2.33 13.69 0.80
C GLY A 38 -3.25 14.56 1.66
N GLN A 39 -2.78 15.00 2.83
CA GLN A 39 -3.52 15.92 3.70
C GLN A 39 -3.75 17.26 3.03
N PHE A 40 -2.71 17.88 2.46
CA PHE A 40 -2.81 19.18 1.80
C PHE A 40 -3.89 19.17 0.71
N TRP A 41 -3.84 18.21 -0.23
CA TRP A 41 -4.81 18.15 -1.31
C TRP A 41 -6.22 17.77 -0.83
N PHE A 42 -6.33 16.89 0.15
CA PHE A 42 -7.62 16.52 0.74
C PHE A 42 -8.33 17.75 1.33
N TRP A 43 -7.62 18.58 2.09
CA TRP A 43 -8.20 19.76 2.72
C TRP A 43 -8.44 20.91 1.74
N THR A 44 -7.60 21.05 0.71
CA THR A 44 -7.75 22.14 -0.28
C THR A 44 -8.88 21.89 -1.28
N ASN A 45 -9.08 20.63 -1.69
CA ASN A 45 -10.14 20.27 -2.63
C ASN A 45 -11.48 19.98 -1.96
N GLY A 46 -11.48 19.87 -0.64
CA GLY A 46 -12.65 19.53 0.14
C GLY A 46 -13.00 18.05 0.08
N TYR A 47 -13.96 17.66 0.92
CA TYR A 47 -14.53 16.33 0.94
C TYR A 47 -16.06 16.43 1.01
N ALA A 48 -16.72 15.60 0.25
CA ALA A 48 -18.19 15.58 0.19
C ALA A 48 -18.81 14.73 1.31
N HIS A 49 -18.08 13.70 1.76
CA HIS A 49 -18.60 12.70 2.69
C HIS A 49 -17.59 12.30 3.76
N GLY A 50 -18.06 12.06 4.99
CA GLY A 50 -17.22 11.71 6.14
C GLY A 50 -16.41 10.41 5.94
N TRP A 51 -16.90 9.44 5.16
CA TRP A 51 -16.17 8.22 4.87
C TRP A 51 -14.85 8.44 4.09
N GLN A 52 -14.71 9.57 3.41
CA GLN A 52 -13.47 9.92 2.69
C GLN A 52 -12.27 10.11 3.62
N PHE A 53 -12.51 10.42 4.91
CA PHE A 53 -11.46 10.46 5.91
C PHE A 53 -10.73 9.13 6.10
N MET A 54 -11.35 8.00 5.77
CA MET A 54 -10.70 6.69 5.86
C MET A 54 -9.39 6.65 5.05
N ALA A 55 -9.34 7.34 3.91
CA ALA A 55 -8.13 7.38 3.10
C ALA A 55 -7.00 8.16 3.77
N LEU A 56 -7.30 9.28 4.46
CA LEU A 56 -6.30 10.00 5.26
C LEU A 56 -5.79 9.17 6.43
N VAL A 57 -6.70 8.48 7.13
CA VAL A 57 -6.34 7.57 8.22
C VAL A 57 -5.47 6.43 7.67
N GLY A 58 -5.78 5.91 6.48
CA GLY A 58 -4.96 4.94 5.78
C GLY A 58 -3.54 5.45 5.51
N LEU A 59 -3.39 6.65 4.94
CA LEU A 59 -2.08 7.28 4.72
C LEU A 59 -1.31 7.52 6.04
N PHE A 60 -2.00 7.93 7.10
CA PHE A 60 -1.38 8.11 8.41
C PHE A 60 -0.83 6.80 8.97
N TYR A 61 -1.64 5.72 8.95
CA TYR A 61 -1.18 4.41 9.43
C TYR A 61 -0.10 3.82 8.52
N THR A 62 -0.08 4.14 7.24
CA THR A 62 1.00 3.78 6.33
C THR A 62 2.32 4.45 6.73
N CYS A 63 2.29 5.75 7.03
CA CYS A 63 3.45 6.49 7.54
C CYS A 63 3.90 5.95 8.91
N MET A 64 2.97 5.68 9.82
CA MET A 64 3.25 5.02 11.11
C MET A 64 3.87 3.64 10.93
N GLY A 65 3.39 2.86 9.96
CA GLY A 65 3.94 1.54 9.61
C GLY A 65 5.41 1.63 9.23
N ASP A 66 5.77 2.63 8.43
CA ASP A 66 7.17 2.89 8.05
C ASP A 66 8.07 3.20 9.24
N ALA A 67 7.60 4.02 10.17
CA ALA A 67 8.33 4.34 11.39
C ALA A 67 8.47 3.10 12.29
N LEU A 68 7.39 2.34 12.48
CA LEU A 68 7.38 1.14 13.32
C LEU A 68 8.22 0.00 12.74
N LEU A 69 8.30 -0.14 11.41
CA LEU A 69 9.19 -1.13 10.77
C LEU A 69 10.67 -0.96 11.11
N LEU A 70 11.09 0.26 11.51
CA LEU A 70 12.47 0.50 11.95
C LEU A 70 12.79 -0.21 13.27
N PHE A 71 11.78 -0.47 14.10
CA PHE A 71 11.93 -1.08 15.43
C PHE A 71 11.40 -2.51 15.46
N SER A 72 10.25 -2.77 14.83
CA SER A 72 9.59 -4.07 14.87
C SER A 72 8.83 -4.35 13.58
N PHE A 73 9.18 -5.47 12.93
CA PHE A 73 8.48 -5.92 11.73
C PHE A 73 6.99 -6.23 12.00
N GLY A 74 6.69 -6.80 13.18
CA GLY A 74 5.31 -7.11 13.56
C GLY A 74 4.47 -5.86 13.82
N ALA A 75 5.02 -4.86 14.53
CA ALA A 75 4.33 -3.61 14.79
C ALA A 75 4.09 -2.80 13.50
N GLY A 76 5.10 -2.74 12.62
CA GLY A 76 4.95 -2.12 11.30
C GLY A 76 3.89 -2.82 10.46
N GLY A 77 3.92 -4.16 10.41
CA GLY A 77 2.91 -4.96 9.70
C GLY A 77 1.49 -4.75 10.23
N ALA A 78 1.31 -4.63 11.55
CA ALA A 78 0.01 -4.33 12.16
C ALA A 78 -0.50 -2.94 11.74
N ALA A 79 0.35 -1.92 11.74
CA ALA A 79 -0.01 -0.58 11.29
C ALA A 79 -0.41 -0.57 9.79
N PHE A 80 0.33 -1.27 8.94
CA PHE A 80 -0.05 -1.43 7.54
C PHE A 80 -1.35 -2.22 7.36
N ALA A 81 -1.63 -3.22 8.20
CA ALA A 81 -2.91 -3.92 8.15
C ALA A 81 -4.09 -2.97 8.47
N VAL A 82 -3.94 -2.07 9.44
CA VAL A 82 -4.93 -1.01 9.72
C VAL A 82 -5.07 -0.07 8.52
N ALA A 83 -3.96 0.35 7.92
CA ALA A 83 -3.99 1.16 6.70
C ALA A 83 -4.77 0.47 5.57
N ASN A 84 -4.51 -0.83 5.34
CA ASN A 84 -5.22 -1.62 4.33
C ASN A 84 -6.74 -1.65 4.60
N LEU A 85 -7.16 -1.84 5.85
CA LEU A 85 -8.59 -1.82 6.23
C LEU A 85 -9.23 -0.45 5.96
N CYS A 86 -8.51 0.64 6.21
CA CYS A 86 -8.96 1.99 5.89
C CYS A 86 -9.12 2.18 4.36
N PHE A 87 -8.17 1.71 3.56
CA PHE A 87 -8.28 1.78 2.09
C PHE A 87 -9.39 0.87 1.55
N ILE A 88 -9.62 -0.30 2.14
CA ILE A 88 -10.78 -1.17 1.83
C ILE A 88 -12.08 -0.42 2.09
N GLY A 89 -12.22 0.22 3.26
CA GLY A 89 -13.40 1.01 3.61
C GLY A 89 -13.61 2.16 2.63
N TYR A 90 -12.56 2.92 2.33
CA TYR A 90 -12.62 4.03 1.40
C TYR A 90 -13.05 3.60 -0.02
N THR A 91 -12.36 2.61 -0.61
CA THR A 91 -12.67 2.13 -1.96
C THR A 91 -13.99 1.41 -2.03
N GLY A 92 -14.36 0.66 -0.99
CA GLY A 92 -15.66 0.01 -0.86
C GLY A 92 -16.81 1.02 -0.84
N CYS A 93 -16.71 2.10 -0.04
CA CYS A 93 -17.66 3.19 -0.04
C CYS A 93 -17.72 3.90 -1.40
N SER A 94 -16.56 4.17 -2.03
CA SER A 94 -16.51 4.77 -3.37
C SER A 94 -17.29 3.94 -4.39
N LEU A 95 -17.10 2.63 -4.42
CA LEU A 95 -17.81 1.71 -5.29
C LEU A 95 -19.31 1.64 -4.94
N TRP A 96 -19.66 1.67 -3.65
CA TRP A 96 -21.05 1.63 -3.21
C TRP A 96 -21.82 2.87 -3.66
N PHE A 97 -21.31 4.05 -3.34
CA PHE A 97 -21.97 5.31 -3.72
C PHE A 97 -21.90 5.58 -5.23
N GLY A 98 -20.87 5.05 -5.93
CA GLY A 98 -20.79 5.06 -7.39
C GLY A 98 -21.66 4.00 -8.09
N GLY A 99 -22.42 3.19 -7.35
CA GLY A 99 -23.34 2.16 -7.91
C GLY A 99 -22.64 0.94 -8.53
N ALA A 100 -21.32 0.81 -8.35
CA ALA A 100 -20.51 -0.25 -8.97
C ALA A 100 -20.12 -1.39 -8.03
N PHE A 101 -20.51 -1.34 -6.75
CA PHE A 101 -20.08 -2.29 -5.73
C PHE A 101 -20.40 -3.75 -6.07
N PHE A 102 -21.65 -4.03 -6.43
CA PHE A 102 -22.09 -5.39 -6.77
C PHE A 102 -21.46 -5.92 -8.06
N THR A 103 -21.10 -5.05 -8.99
CA THR A 103 -20.36 -5.41 -10.21
C THR A 103 -18.91 -5.73 -9.89
N ALA A 104 -18.29 -5.00 -8.94
CA ALA A 104 -16.91 -5.23 -8.49
C ALA A 104 -16.77 -6.51 -7.66
N LEU A 105 -17.75 -6.85 -6.85
CA LEU A 105 -17.69 -7.91 -5.84
C LEU A 105 -17.25 -9.27 -6.38
N PRO A 106 -17.78 -9.82 -7.48
CA PRO A 106 -17.36 -11.12 -8.02
C PRO A 106 -15.88 -11.12 -8.43
N TRP A 107 -15.41 -10.03 -9.04
CA TRP A 107 -14.01 -9.88 -9.45
C TRP A 107 -13.07 -9.81 -8.25
N CYS A 108 -13.44 -9.06 -7.21
CA CYS A 108 -12.67 -8.97 -5.97
C CYS A 108 -12.60 -10.33 -5.25
N ILE A 109 -13.71 -11.07 -5.19
CA ILE A 109 -13.74 -12.42 -4.60
C ILE A 109 -12.87 -13.37 -5.43
N GLY A 110 -13.02 -13.38 -6.75
CA GLY A 110 -12.21 -14.21 -7.64
C GLY A 110 -10.72 -13.95 -7.49
N PHE A 111 -10.32 -12.67 -7.45
CA PHE A 111 -8.94 -12.27 -7.21
C PHE A 111 -8.44 -12.76 -5.85
N LEU A 112 -9.21 -12.55 -4.78
CA LEU A 112 -8.85 -13.01 -3.44
C LEU A 112 -8.68 -14.53 -3.37
N VAL A 113 -9.58 -15.29 -3.98
CA VAL A 113 -9.51 -16.76 -4.02
C VAL A 113 -8.23 -17.24 -4.74
N LEU A 114 -7.93 -16.67 -5.90
CA LEU A 114 -6.68 -16.98 -6.63
C LEU A 114 -5.45 -16.65 -5.79
N TYR A 115 -5.49 -15.54 -5.08
CA TYR A 115 -4.43 -15.11 -4.20
C TYR A 115 -4.22 -16.06 -3.01
N LEU A 116 -5.30 -16.51 -2.40
CA LEU A 116 -5.27 -17.52 -1.32
C LEU A 116 -4.73 -18.87 -1.80
N ILE A 117 -5.15 -19.32 -2.99
CA ILE A 117 -4.61 -20.55 -3.59
C ILE A 117 -3.10 -20.41 -3.78
N GLY A 118 -2.62 -19.31 -4.33
CA GLY A 118 -1.19 -19.03 -4.50
C GLY A 118 -0.43 -19.02 -3.16
N PHE A 119 -0.99 -18.39 -2.13
CA PHE A 119 -0.41 -18.38 -0.79
C PHE A 119 -0.28 -19.79 -0.20
N PHE A 120 -1.38 -20.55 -0.19
CA PHE A 120 -1.36 -21.92 0.34
C PHE A 120 -0.41 -22.84 -0.45
N PHE A 121 -0.33 -22.67 -1.76
CA PHE A 121 0.64 -23.38 -2.58
C PHE A 121 2.09 -23.05 -2.18
N MET A 122 2.42 -21.76 -1.98
CA MET A 122 3.77 -21.34 -1.55
C MET A 122 4.13 -21.84 -0.16
N VAL A 123 3.18 -21.81 0.77
CA VAL A 123 3.38 -22.36 2.13
C VAL A 123 3.53 -23.89 2.10
N ARG A 124 2.63 -24.58 1.37
CA ARG A 124 2.65 -26.05 1.26
C ARG A 124 3.94 -26.59 0.63
N THR A 125 4.45 -25.90 -0.37
CA THR A 125 5.71 -26.28 -1.06
C THR A 125 6.96 -25.79 -0.33
N ARG A 126 6.82 -25.20 0.85
CA ARG A 126 7.91 -24.62 1.66
C ARG A 126 8.78 -23.62 0.88
N ARG A 127 8.19 -22.94 -0.11
CA ARG A 127 8.90 -21.91 -0.87
C ARG A 127 9.11 -20.64 -0.07
N ILE A 128 8.26 -20.40 0.92
CA ILE A 128 8.36 -19.30 1.89
C ILE A 128 8.07 -19.87 3.27
N ASP A 129 8.91 -19.54 4.26
CA ASP A 129 8.71 -19.84 5.67
C ASP A 129 8.47 -18.55 6.44
N PHE A 130 7.31 -18.44 7.07
CA PHE A 130 6.91 -17.27 7.85
C PHE A 130 7.35 -17.33 9.32
N GLU A 131 8.27 -18.23 9.66
CA GLU A 131 8.85 -18.33 11.03
C GLU A 131 7.76 -18.44 12.12
N GLY A 132 6.74 -19.27 11.90
CA GLY A 132 5.62 -19.46 12.82
C GLY A 132 4.53 -18.36 12.78
N LYS A 133 4.67 -17.31 11.92
CA LYS A 133 3.72 -16.20 11.81
C LYS A 133 2.75 -16.35 10.65
N THR A 134 2.47 -17.57 10.23
CA THR A 134 1.64 -17.87 9.04
C THR A 134 0.24 -17.24 9.13
N ALA A 135 -0.41 -17.28 10.31
CA ALA A 135 -1.73 -16.70 10.50
C ALA A 135 -1.71 -15.15 10.33
N ALA A 136 -0.71 -14.48 10.90
CA ALA A 136 -0.55 -13.03 10.74
C ALA A 136 -0.23 -12.66 9.28
N ALA A 137 0.62 -13.46 8.61
CA ALA A 137 0.91 -13.28 7.19
C ALA A 137 -0.32 -13.50 6.32
N LEU A 138 -1.17 -14.50 6.63
CA LEU A 138 -2.43 -14.74 5.94
C LEU A 138 -3.41 -13.57 6.10
N PHE A 139 -3.61 -13.09 7.35
CA PHE A 139 -4.47 -11.93 7.60
C PHE A 139 -3.99 -10.69 6.82
N TYR A 140 -2.69 -10.42 6.88
CA TYR A 140 -2.09 -9.31 6.15
C TYR A 140 -2.30 -9.44 4.63
N LEU A 141 -2.07 -10.64 4.09
CA LEU A 141 -2.25 -10.93 2.68
C LEU A 141 -3.71 -10.73 2.23
N ILE A 142 -4.69 -11.15 3.04
CA ILE A 142 -6.12 -10.91 2.75
C ILE A 142 -6.39 -9.41 2.65
N THR A 143 -5.92 -8.62 3.61
CA THR A 143 -6.18 -7.17 3.62
C THR A 143 -5.49 -6.46 2.45
N VAL A 144 -4.23 -6.79 2.15
CA VAL A 144 -3.48 -6.15 1.07
C VAL A 144 -3.98 -6.55 -0.33
N SER A 145 -4.45 -7.79 -0.51
CA SER A 145 -5.02 -8.21 -1.78
C SER A 145 -6.41 -7.60 -2.00
N LEU A 146 -7.22 -7.50 -0.94
CA LEU A 146 -8.56 -6.96 -1.03
C LEU A 146 -8.55 -5.45 -1.31
N HIS A 147 -7.68 -4.66 -0.64
CA HIS A 147 -7.59 -3.23 -0.95
C HIS A 147 -7.12 -2.98 -2.39
N ALA A 148 -6.17 -3.77 -2.90
CA ALA A 148 -5.72 -3.64 -4.27
C ALA A 148 -6.80 -4.05 -5.28
N ALA A 149 -7.53 -5.14 -5.01
CA ALA A 149 -8.63 -5.58 -5.87
C ALA A 149 -9.75 -4.52 -5.97
N LEU A 150 -10.17 -3.96 -4.81
CA LEU A 150 -11.17 -2.88 -4.77
C LEU A 150 -10.65 -1.60 -5.43
N GLY A 151 -9.38 -1.25 -5.24
CA GLY A 151 -8.77 -0.09 -5.89
C GLY A 151 -8.74 -0.23 -7.41
N VAL A 152 -8.36 -1.39 -7.93
CA VAL A 152 -8.38 -1.68 -9.38
C VAL A 152 -9.82 -1.69 -9.90
N ALA A 153 -10.76 -2.31 -9.16
CA ALA A 153 -12.17 -2.30 -9.55
C ALA A 153 -12.73 -0.86 -9.61
N ALA A 154 -12.39 -0.01 -8.64
CA ALA A 154 -12.77 1.41 -8.67
C ALA A 154 -12.19 2.14 -9.87
N ALA A 155 -10.93 1.89 -10.22
CA ALA A 155 -10.27 2.49 -11.38
C ALA A 155 -10.92 2.08 -12.72
N LEU A 156 -11.43 0.85 -12.82
CA LEU A 156 -12.05 0.32 -14.03
C LEU A 156 -13.54 0.65 -14.17
N LEU A 157 -14.27 0.71 -13.05
CA LEU A 157 -15.73 0.83 -13.05
C LEU A 157 -16.20 2.26 -12.76
N LEU A 158 -15.40 3.09 -12.11
CA LEU A 158 -15.67 4.49 -11.82
C LEU A 158 -14.67 5.36 -12.59
N PRO A 159 -14.99 5.72 -13.83
CA PRO A 159 -14.06 6.46 -14.68
C PRO A 159 -13.74 7.82 -14.08
N GLY A 160 -12.44 8.09 -13.87
CA GLY A 160 -11.95 9.35 -13.34
C GLY A 160 -10.46 9.29 -13.02
N THR A 161 -9.80 10.43 -13.10
CA THR A 161 -8.36 10.51 -12.78
C THR A 161 -8.08 10.14 -11.32
N HIS A 162 -9.01 10.51 -10.41
CA HIS A 162 -8.91 10.17 -9.01
C HIS A 162 -8.84 8.65 -8.78
N THR A 163 -9.81 7.91 -9.30
CA THR A 163 -9.90 6.44 -9.12
C THR A 163 -8.77 5.70 -9.81
N LEU A 164 -8.32 6.21 -10.96
CA LEU A 164 -7.16 5.65 -11.67
C LEU A 164 -5.87 5.81 -10.88
N LEU A 165 -5.59 7.00 -10.33
CA LEU A 165 -4.41 7.25 -9.49
C LEU A 165 -4.47 6.41 -8.20
N LEU A 166 -5.63 6.39 -7.54
CA LEU A 166 -5.86 5.60 -6.33
C LEU A 166 -5.62 4.11 -6.58
N GLY A 167 -6.31 3.52 -7.56
CA GLY A 167 -6.21 2.10 -7.87
C GLY A 167 -4.81 1.68 -8.29
N SER A 168 -4.14 2.48 -9.12
CA SER A 168 -2.74 2.25 -9.50
C SER A 168 -1.80 2.30 -8.30
N GLY A 169 -2.03 3.26 -7.39
CA GLY A 169 -1.24 3.41 -6.15
C GLY A 169 -1.41 2.20 -5.22
N LEU A 170 -2.65 1.76 -4.99
CA LEU A 170 -2.94 0.59 -4.14
C LEU A 170 -2.40 -0.72 -4.74
N LEU A 171 -2.45 -0.86 -6.08
CA LEU A 171 -1.85 -2.00 -6.77
C LEU A 171 -0.32 -2.03 -6.60
N LEU A 172 0.35 -0.88 -6.76
CA LEU A 172 1.79 -0.77 -6.54
C LEU A 172 2.17 -1.06 -5.08
N PHE A 173 1.33 -0.66 -4.13
CA PHE A 173 1.52 -1.01 -2.71
C PHE A 173 1.49 -2.54 -2.54
N MET A 174 0.47 -3.23 -3.04
CA MET A 174 0.40 -4.69 -2.99
C MET A 174 1.63 -5.34 -3.63
N ILE A 175 2.07 -4.88 -4.80
CA ILE A 175 3.27 -5.38 -5.48
C ILE A 175 4.51 -5.19 -4.61
N SER A 176 4.63 -4.04 -3.93
CA SER A 176 5.75 -3.76 -3.03
C SER A 176 5.83 -4.77 -1.89
N ASP A 177 4.69 -5.12 -1.32
CA ASP A 177 4.63 -6.07 -0.20
C ASP A 177 5.06 -7.48 -0.58
N HIS A 178 4.86 -7.86 -1.85
CA HIS A 178 5.41 -9.12 -2.37
C HIS A 178 6.94 -9.11 -2.40
N PHE A 179 7.53 -8.01 -2.89
CA PHE A 179 8.98 -7.86 -2.86
C PHE A 179 9.52 -7.85 -1.43
N LEU A 180 8.81 -7.20 -0.49
CA LEU A 180 9.17 -7.21 0.92
C LEU A 180 9.10 -8.62 1.52
N ALA A 181 8.03 -9.38 1.23
CA ALA A 181 7.87 -10.74 1.71
C ALA A 181 8.96 -11.68 1.16
N ILE A 182 9.27 -11.58 -0.14
CA ILE A 182 10.36 -12.33 -0.75
C ILE A 182 11.70 -11.96 -0.11
N TYR A 183 11.97 -10.67 0.07
CA TYR A 183 13.18 -10.19 0.70
C TYR A 183 13.32 -10.70 2.15
N LYS A 184 12.23 -10.61 2.92
CA LYS A 184 12.25 -10.96 4.35
C LYS A 184 12.31 -12.46 4.60
N PHE A 185 11.50 -13.24 3.87
CA PHE A 185 11.22 -14.64 4.20
C PHE A 185 11.83 -15.66 3.23
N LYS A 186 12.43 -15.22 2.11
CA LYS A 186 13.01 -16.12 1.12
C LYS A 186 14.48 -15.83 0.80
N ARG A 187 14.78 -14.63 0.32
CA ARG A 187 16.11 -14.23 -0.14
C ARG A 187 16.36 -12.74 0.13
N LYS A 188 17.37 -12.43 0.93
CA LYS A 188 17.81 -11.04 1.21
C LYS A 188 18.59 -10.44 0.01
N GLN A 189 17.93 -10.33 -1.14
CA GLN A 189 18.54 -9.72 -2.33
C GLN A 189 18.29 -8.21 -2.35
N LYS A 190 19.36 -7.42 -2.55
CA LYS A 190 19.26 -5.94 -2.60
C LYS A 190 18.30 -5.43 -3.69
N CYS A 191 18.19 -6.15 -4.82
CA CYS A 191 17.23 -5.79 -5.87
C CYS A 191 15.76 -5.90 -5.41
N MET A 192 15.40 -6.92 -4.60
CA MET A 192 14.04 -7.06 -4.05
C MET A 192 13.72 -5.92 -3.08
N LEU A 193 14.68 -5.54 -2.24
CA LEU A 193 14.52 -4.40 -1.34
C LEU A 193 14.30 -3.09 -2.11
N ARG A 194 15.12 -2.83 -3.15
CA ARG A 194 14.95 -1.64 -4.01
C ARG A 194 13.62 -1.65 -4.77
N ALA A 195 13.21 -2.80 -5.30
CA ALA A 195 11.92 -2.93 -5.99
C ALA A 195 10.75 -2.66 -5.03
N ASN A 196 10.82 -3.21 -3.79
CA ASN A 196 9.86 -2.90 -2.73
C ASN A 196 9.80 -1.39 -2.48
N THR A 197 10.91 -0.76 -2.19
CA THR A 197 10.98 0.68 -1.89
C THR A 197 10.44 1.53 -3.04
N ALA A 198 10.85 1.25 -4.27
CA ALA A 198 10.41 2.02 -5.44
C ALA A 198 8.91 1.90 -5.65
N SER A 199 8.36 0.67 -5.70
CA SER A 199 6.93 0.46 -5.92
C SER A 199 6.08 0.99 -4.76
N TYR A 200 6.54 0.84 -3.51
CA TYR A 200 5.86 1.36 -2.34
C TYR A 200 5.72 2.88 -2.35
N PHE A 201 6.83 3.60 -2.42
CA PHE A 201 6.80 5.07 -2.34
C PHE A 201 6.14 5.71 -3.57
N LEU A 202 6.30 5.12 -4.76
CA LEU A 202 5.55 5.56 -5.95
C LEU A 202 4.05 5.30 -5.75
N GLY A 203 3.67 4.14 -5.25
CA GLY A 203 2.28 3.79 -4.96
C GLY A 203 1.64 4.75 -3.97
N MET A 204 2.29 5.03 -2.83
CA MET A 204 1.76 5.93 -1.81
C MET A 204 1.67 7.38 -2.31
N MET A 205 2.62 7.81 -3.14
CA MET A 205 2.53 9.13 -3.76
C MET A 205 1.35 9.22 -4.74
N LEU A 206 1.05 8.17 -5.52
CA LEU A 206 -0.13 8.13 -6.40
C LEU A 206 -1.43 8.19 -5.59
N VAL A 207 -1.51 7.47 -4.46
CA VAL A 207 -2.65 7.57 -3.53
C VAL A 207 -2.79 9.00 -3.00
N ALA A 208 -1.70 9.62 -2.56
CA ALA A 208 -1.73 11.01 -2.09
C ALA A 208 -2.15 12.00 -3.19
N LEU A 209 -1.66 11.81 -4.42
CA LEU A 209 -2.01 12.63 -5.57
C LEU A 209 -3.44 12.42 -6.05
N SER A 210 -4.06 11.27 -5.78
CA SER A 210 -5.45 11.06 -6.15
C SER A 210 -6.36 12.13 -5.54
N PHE A 211 -6.03 12.65 -4.36
CA PHE A 211 -6.78 13.74 -3.72
C PHE A 211 -6.64 15.09 -4.41
N SER A 212 -5.62 15.29 -5.26
CA SER A 212 -5.49 16.54 -6.03
C SER A 212 -6.54 16.70 -7.13
N VAL A 213 -7.21 15.62 -7.49
CA VAL A 213 -8.24 15.55 -8.55
C VAL A 213 -9.55 14.98 -8.03
N LEU A 214 -9.79 15.10 -6.73
CA LEU A 214 -11.08 14.86 -6.10
C LEU A 214 -12.03 15.97 -6.58
N SER A 215 -12.99 15.63 -7.39
CA SER A 215 -14.07 16.50 -7.85
C SER A 215 -15.42 15.93 -7.46
#